data_314de4a0a992e96600aa1c3c66db322c
#
_entry.id   314de4a0a992e96600aa1c3c66db322c
#
_cell.length_a   1.000
_cell.length_b   1.000
_cell.length_c   1.000
_cell.angle_alpha   90.00
_cell.angle_beta   90.00
_cell.angle_gamma   90.00
#
_symmetry.space_group_name_H-M   'P 1'
#
loop_
_entity.id
_entity.type
_entity.pdbx_description
1 polymer ?
#
loop_
_entity_poly.entity_id
_entity_poly.type
_entity_poly.pdbx_seq_one_letter_code
_entity_poly.pdbx_strand_id
1 'polypeptide(L)'
;MKFKEYDVIIVGTGVSGLYAALNLDSSMQILMLSKRELTLCNSALAQGGVAAVMDTSNDNYELHIKDTLIAGGYKNNIDNVRILVEQGPKDVKNLLNYGVDFDRKQDGSIDLTLEGGHCRHRIAHHKDSTGFEIVTSLIEGVKKLSNVTILENTHLLGLTKRGDDFLFDVLHEGKHSYYTTKNTILATGGIGRVYDYTTNSAIATGDGIQFAYNMGADIQHLSYVQFHPTAFADHENRECFLVSEAVRGEGAYLLNCNKERFMHKYEPERKELAPRDVVSKDMMKEQKETGSDKFYLDISYKDPEFIKNRFLSLIHI
;
A
#
# COMPACT_ATOMS: atom_id res chain seq x y z
N MET A 1 12.29 -5.11 -37.65
CA MET A 1 12.47 -4.40 -36.37
C MET A 1 13.33 -5.26 -35.47
N LYS A 2 14.36 -4.69 -34.85
CA LYS A 2 15.19 -5.43 -33.88
C LYS A 2 14.62 -5.17 -32.50
N PHE A 3 14.07 -6.21 -31.87
CA PHE A 3 13.59 -6.14 -30.50
C PHE A 3 14.77 -6.28 -29.54
N LYS A 4 14.74 -5.56 -28.41
CA LYS A 4 15.71 -5.77 -27.34
C LYS A 4 15.11 -6.80 -26.37
N GLU A 5 15.86 -7.85 -26.11
CA GLU A 5 15.42 -8.98 -25.27
C GLU A 5 15.91 -8.82 -23.84
N TYR A 6 15.09 -9.23 -22.89
CA TYR A 6 15.40 -9.33 -21.46
C TYR A 6 14.90 -10.68 -20.93
N ASP A 7 15.52 -11.18 -19.87
CA ASP A 7 15.07 -12.41 -19.20
C ASP A 7 13.75 -12.20 -18.46
N VAL A 8 13.59 -11.02 -17.86
CA VAL A 8 12.36 -10.60 -17.16
C VAL A 8 12.05 -9.14 -17.44
N ILE A 9 10.78 -8.85 -17.72
CA ILE A 9 10.27 -7.46 -17.75
C ILE A 9 9.28 -7.27 -16.59
N ILE A 10 9.56 -6.28 -15.74
CA ILE A 10 8.72 -5.90 -14.60
C ILE A 10 7.99 -4.60 -14.96
N VAL A 11 6.65 -4.61 -14.93
CA VAL A 11 5.84 -3.43 -15.17
C VAL A 11 5.33 -2.89 -13.85
N GLY A 12 5.84 -1.73 -13.46
CA GLY A 12 5.55 -1.08 -12.19
C GLY A 12 6.74 -1.10 -11.22
N THR A 13 6.96 0.04 -10.57
CA THR A 13 8.08 0.32 -9.67
C THR A 13 7.60 0.69 -8.25
N GLY A 14 6.42 0.24 -7.87
CA GLY A 14 6.00 0.19 -6.47
C GLY A 14 6.76 -0.90 -5.69
N VAL A 15 6.45 -1.05 -4.40
CA VAL A 15 7.13 -2.03 -3.51
C VAL A 15 7.21 -3.43 -4.12
N SER A 16 6.13 -3.91 -4.77
CA SER A 16 6.10 -5.26 -5.36
C SER A 16 7.12 -5.44 -6.50
N GLY A 17 7.19 -4.46 -7.41
CA GLY A 17 8.14 -4.52 -8.53
C GLY A 17 9.59 -4.37 -8.09
N LEU A 18 9.86 -3.43 -7.17
CA LEU A 18 11.20 -3.21 -6.62
C LEU A 18 11.69 -4.43 -5.82
N TYR A 19 10.82 -4.97 -4.95
CA TYR A 19 11.16 -6.14 -4.15
C TYR A 19 11.36 -7.39 -5.01
N ALA A 20 10.56 -7.56 -6.08
CA ALA A 20 10.78 -8.63 -7.06
C ALA A 20 12.15 -8.51 -7.72
N ALA A 21 12.53 -7.32 -8.21
CA ALA A 21 13.83 -7.11 -8.86
C ALA A 21 15.01 -7.44 -7.94
N LEU A 22 14.90 -7.11 -6.63
CA LEU A 22 15.95 -7.40 -5.64
C LEU A 22 16.08 -8.89 -5.28
N ASN A 23 15.05 -9.69 -5.58
CA ASN A 23 15.01 -11.13 -5.26
C ASN A 23 15.12 -12.05 -6.47
N LEU A 24 15.24 -11.50 -7.68
CA LEU A 24 15.56 -12.27 -8.89
C LEU A 24 17.05 -12.59 -8.95
N ASP A 25 17.40 -13.67 -9.68
CA ASP A 25 18.79 -14.09 -9.84
C ASP A 25 19.61 -13.00 -10.55
N SER A 26 20.79 -12.71 -10.02
CA SER A 26 21.69 -11.68 -10.54
C SER A 26 22.24 -11.94 -11.96
N SER A 27 22.11 -13.17 -12.46
CA SER A 27 22.45 -13.50 -13.86
C SER A 27 21.39 -13.06 -14.86
N MET A 28 20.14 -12.80 -14.41
CA MET A 28 19.05 -12.37 -15.28
C MET A 28 19.17 -10.90 -15.67
N GLN A 29 18.99 -10.58 -16.95
CA GLN A 29 18.86 -9.21 -17.42
C GLN A 29 17.41 -8.75 -17.23
N ILE A 30 17.20 -7.72 -16.42
CA ILE A 30 15.88 -7.25 -15.99
C ILE A 30 15.61 -5.86 -16.57
N LEU A 31 14.43 -5.68 -17.15
CA LEU A 31 13.89 -4.37 -17.50
C LEU A 31 12.74 -4.00 -16.56
N MET A 32 12.83 -2.85 -15.92
CA MET A 32 11.74 -2.28 -15.13
C MET A 32 11.13 -1.08 -15.85
N LEU A 33 9.81 -1.06 -15.97
CA LEU A 33 9.06 0.03 -16.61
C LEU A 33 8.28 0.79 -15.53
N SER A 34 8.54 2.08 -15.41
CA SER A 34 7.81 3.02 -14.55
C SER A 34 7.04 4.02 -15.38
N LYS A 35 5.73 4.11 -15.14
CA LYS A 35 4.83 5.02 -15.85
C LYS A 35 5.18 6.49 -15.60
N ARG A 36 5.72 6.79 -14.43
CA ARG A 36 6.17 8.12 -13.98
C ARG A 36 7.50 7.98 -13.23
N GLU A 37 7.86 8.99 -12.46
CA GLU A 37 8.98 8.98 -11.53
C GLU A 37 8.83 7.82 -10.53
N LEU A 38 9.93 7.22 -10.09
CA LEU A 38 9.94 6.01 -9.25
C LEU A 38 9.18 6.18 -7.94
N THR A 39 9.22 7.38 -7.36
CA THR A 39 8.55 7.69 -6.09
C THR A 39 7.06 8.00 -6.22
N LEU A 40 6.55 8.22 -7.45
CA LEU A 40 5.14 8.47 -7.68
C LEU A 40 4.36 7.14 -7.75
N CYS A 41 4.09 6.56 -6.61
CA CYS A 41 3.32 5.30 -6.53
C CYS A 41 2.54 5.23 -5.20
N ASN A 42 1.48 4.41 -5.16
CA ASN A 42 0.70 4.22 -3.94
C ASN A 42 1.53 3.65 -2.78
N SER A 43 2.56 2.86 -3.09
CA SER A 43 3.46 2.34 -2.06
C SER A 43 4.22 3.45 -1.33
N ALA A 44 4.68 4.50 -2.03
CA ALA A 44 5.33 5.64 -1.41
C ALA A 44 4.36 6.54 -0.61
N LEU A 45 3.07 6.54 -0.97
CA LEU A 45 2.02 7.29 -0.26
C LEU A 45 1.52 6.57 0.99
N ALA A 46 1.92 5.31 1.24
CA ALA A 46 1.47 4.54 2.38
C ALA A 46 2.05 5.12 3.68
N GLN A 47 1.17 5.58 4.57
CA GLN A 47 1.54 6.27 5.81
C GLN A 47 1.65 5.34 7.01
N GLY A 48 0.89 4.24 7.02
CA GLY A 48 0.88 3.24 8.08
C GLY A 48 2.18 2.43 8.13
N GLY A 49 2.11 1.19 8.60
CA GLY A 49 3.29 0.35 8.68
C GLY A 49 3.09 -1.04 8.06
N VAL A 50 4.04 -1.91 8.32
CA VAL A 50 4.04 -3.31 7.86
C VAL A 50 3.71 -4.22 9.03
N ALA A 51 2.62 -4.98 8.90
CA ALA A 51 2.19 -5.93 9.92
C ALA A 51 3.02 -7.22 9.84
N ALA A 52 3.72 -7.57 10.91
CA ALA A 52 4.44 -8.82 11.02
C ALA A 52 4.61 -9.25 12.49
N VAL A 53 4.59 -10.56 12.76
CA VAL A 53 4.82 -11.11 14.10
C VAL A 53 6.32 -11.07 14.43
N MET A 54 6.80 -9.90 14.90
CA MET A 54 8.21 -9.69 15.24
C MET A 54 8.52 -9.99 16.71
N ASP A 55 7.52 -9.86 17.59
CA ASP A 55 7.62 -10.15 19.02
C ASP A 55 6.77 -11.38 19.39
N THR A 56 7.41 -12.55 19.42
CA THR A 56 6.73 -13.81 19.73
C THR A 56 6.40 -14.01 21.21
N SER A 57 6.83 -13.11 22.09
CA SER A 57 6.47 -13.16 23.52
C SER A 57 5.06 -12.63 23.79
N ASN A 58 4.61 -11.68 22.97
CA ASN A 58 3.31 -11.01 23.11
C ASN A 58 2.36 -11.26 21.93
N ASP A 59 2.85 -11.86 20.83
CA ASP A 59 2.09 -12.10 19.61
C ASP A 59 2.40 -13.46 19.02
N ASN A 60 1.54 -13.96 18.11
CA ASN A 60 1.76 -15.20 17.37
C ASN A 60 1.03 -15.20 16.03
N TYR A 61 1.40 -16.14 15.16
CA TYR A 61 0.84 -16.26 13.81
C TYR A 61 -0.67 -16.48 13.81
N GLU A 62 -1.20 -17.33 14.70
CA GLU A 62 -2.65 -17.62 14.74
C GLU A 62 -3.49 -16.39 15.09
N LEU A 63 -3.00 -15.50 15.97
CA LEU A 63 -3.66 -14.23 16.25
C LEU A 63 -3.64 -13.31 15.03
N HIS A 64 -2.53 -13.23 14.32
CA HIS A 64 -2.43 -12.42 13.11
C HIS A 64 -3.30 -12.98 11.97
N ILE A 65 -3.31 -14.30 11.77
CA ILE A 65 -4.19 -14.98 10.81
C ILE A 65 -5.66 -14.67 11.14
N LYS A 66 -6.05 -14.80 12.42
CA LYS A 66 -7.41 -14.53 12.86
C LYS A 66 -7.82 -13.08 12.58
N ASP A 67 -6.97 -12.10 12.91
CA ASP A 67 -7.23 -10.69 12.61
C ASP A 67 -7.41 -10.45 11.11
N THR A 68 -6.56 -11.06 10.28
CA THR A 68 -6.62 -10.97 8.82
C THR A 68 -7.91 -11.56 8.26
N LEU A 69 -8.35 -12.72 8.77
CA LEU A 69 -9.60 -13.36 8.35
C LEU A 69 -10.82 -12.51 8.74
N ILE A 70 -10.83 -11.93 9.94
CA ILE A 70 -11.90 -11.03 10.40
C ILE A 70 -11.97 -9.80 9.50
N ALA A 71 -10.82 -9.15 9.24
CA ALA A 71 -10.75 -7.96 8.39
C ALA A 71 -11.21 -8.26 6.94
N GLY A 72 -10.94 -9.45 6.43
CA GLY A 72 -11.40 -9.91 5.11
C GLY A 72 -12.83 -10.47 5.09
N GLY A 73 -13.58 -10.40 6.21
CA GLY A 73 -14.94 -10.95 6.33
C GLY A 73 -15.00 -12.45 6.03
N TYR A 74 -13.92 -13.18 6.35
CA TYR A 74 -13.75 -14.62 6.10
C TYR A 74 -13.88 -15.03 4.61
N LYS A 75 -13.67 -14.10 3.68
CA LYS A 75 -13.63 -14.37 2.23
C LYS A 75 -12.21 -14.67 1.72
N ASN A 76 -11.24 -14.62 2.59
CA ASN A 76 -9.84 -14.88 2.30
C ASN A 76 -9.60 -16.35 1.94
N ASN A 77 -8.62 -16.61 1.08
CA ASN A 77 -8.01 -17.93 0.98
C ASN A 77 -7.08 -18.14 2.19
N ILE A 78 -7.41 -19.10 3.06
CA ILE A 78 -6.70 -19.33 4.32
C ILE A 78 -5.23 -19.74 4.11
N ASP A 79 -4.94 -20.51 3.05
CA ASP A 79 -3.57 -20.97 2.78
C ASP A 79 -2.69 -19.79 2.37
N ASN A 80 -3.22 -18.88 1.56
CA ASN A 80 -2.52 -17.64 1.19
C ASN A 80 -2.32 -16.72 2.40
N VAL A 81 -3.30 -16.64 3.32
CA VAL A 81 -3.15 -15.87 4.57
C VAL A 81 -2.04 -16.46 5.44
N ARG A 82 -1.95 -17.79 5.56
CA ARG A 82 -0.86 -18.45 6.30
C ARG A 82 0.50 -18.11 5.70
N ILE A 83 0.66 -18.25 4.39
CA ILE A 83 1.91 -17.91 3.70
C ILE A 83 2.30 -16.45 3.99
N LEU A 84 1.36 -15.51 3.83
CA LEU A 84 1.60 -14.09 4.07
C LEU A 84 2.07 -13.82 5.51
N VAL A 85 1.37 -14.38 6.49
CA VAL A 85 1.64 -14.12 7.90
C VAL A 85 2.92 -14.78 8.39
N GLU A 86 3.17 -16.04 7.99
CA GLU A 86 4.34 -16.80 8.43
C GLU A 86 5.63 -16.32 7.77
N GLN A 87 5.57 -15.80 6.53
CA GLN A 87 6.73 -15.24 5.83
C GLN A 87 7.00 -13.77 6.19
N GLY A 88 6.00 -13.03 6.65
CA GLY A 88 6.09 -11.60 6.97
C GLY A 88 7.32 -11.21 7.80
N PRO A 89 7.65 -11.89 8.92
CA PRO A 89 8.83 -11.57 9.72
C PRO A 89 10.16 -11.68 8.97
N LYS A 90 10.26 -12.63 8.03
CA LYS A 90 11.44 -12.77 7.17
C LYS A 90 11.55 -11.59 6.21
N ASP A 91 10.42 -11.17 5.62
CA ASP A 91 10.40 -10.07 4.66
C ASP A 91 10.68 -8.72 5.34
N VAL A 92 10.17 -8.48 6.55
CA VAL A 92 10.54 -7.30 7.34
C VAL A 92 12.05 -7.27 7.64
N LYS A 93 12.66 -8.43 7.97
CA LYS A 93 14.13 -8.52 8.13
C LYS A 93 14.87 -8.24 6.82
N ASN A 94 14.35 -8.68 5.69
CA ASN A 94 14.94 -8.38 4.38
C ASN A 94 14.87 -6.88 4.09
N LEU A 95 13.78 -6.19 4.43
CA LEU A 95 13.67 -4.73 4.29
C LEU A 95 14.76 -4.01 5.09
N LEU A 96 15.05 -4.45 6.32
CA LEU A 96 16.18 -3.93 7.11
C LEU A 96 17.52 -4.13 6.38
N ASN A 97 17.72 -5.29 5.75
CA ASN A 97 18.95 -5.58 4.98
C ASN A 97 19.08 -4.69 3.73
N TYR A 98 17.96 -4.24 3.16
CA TYR A 98 17.93 -3.27 2.06
C TYR A 98 18.05 -1.82 2.53
N GLY A 99 18.21 -1.58 3.84
CA GLY A 99 18.48 -0.26 4.40
C GLY A 99 17.24 0.50 4.87
N VAL A 100 16.07 -0.14 4.96
CA VAL A 100 14.86 0.49 5.52
C VAL A 100 15.08 0.77 7.00
N ASP A 101 14.87 2.02 7.40
CA ASP A 101 15.02 2.49 8.77
C ASP A 101 13.67 2.54 9.48
N PHE A 102 13.29 1.44 10.14
CA PHE A 102 12.12 1.43 11.01
C PHE A 102 12.42 2.09 12.36
N ASP A 103 11.43 2.77 12.92
CA ASP A 103 11.53 3.37 14.24
C ASP A 103 11.89 2.32 15.30
N ARG A 104 12.72 2.74 16.29
CA ARG A 104 13.29 1.84 17.29
C ARG A 104 13.03 2.33 18.70
N LYS A 105 12.86 1.37 19.59
CA LYS A 105 12.85 1.62 21.04
C LYS A 105 14.24 1.96 21.54
N GLN A 106 14.32 2.41 22.80
CA GLN A 106 15.61 2.74 23.46
C GLN A 106 16.58 1.55 23.55
N ASP A 107 16.05 0.32 23.56
CA ASP A 107 16.85 -0.91 23.58
C ASP A 107 17.33 -1.35 22.17
N GLY A 108 17.01 -0.59 21.12
CA GLY A 108 17.38 -0.86 19.74
C GLY A 108 16.43 -1.82 19.00
N SER A 109 15.45 -2.42 19.66
CA SER A 109 14.42 -3.23 19.02
C SER A 109 13.50 -2.35 18.16
N ILE A 110 12.85 -2.96 17.11
CA ILE A 110 11.87 -2.24 16.29
C ILE A 110 10.71 -1.80 17.19
N ASP A 111 10.30 -0.54 17.08
CA ASP A 111 9.09 -0.07 17.72
C ASP A 111 7.87 -0.54 16.92
N LEU A 112 6.97 -1.26 17.61
CA LEU A 112 5.78 -1.83 17.00
C LEU A 112 4.55 -1.12 17.52
N THR A 113 3.73 -0.61 16.62
CA THR A 113 2.48 0.07 16.96
C THR A 113 1.26 -0.82 16.72
N LEU A 114 0.10 -0.32 17.17
CA LEU A 114 -1.21 -0.91 16.96
C LEU A 114 -1.96 -0.10 15.91
N GLU A 115 -2.55 -0.77 14.92
CA GLU A 115 -3.48 -0.16 13.98
C GLU A 115 -4.84 -0.89 13.99
N GLY A 116 -5.85 -0.27 13.37
CA GLY A 116 -7.19 -0.84 13.27
C GLY A 116 -7.21 -2.24 12.66
N GLY A 117 -8.08 -3.10 13.16
CA GLY A 117 -8.17 -4.49 12.74
C GLY A 117 -7.17 -5.44 13.40
N HIS A 118 -6.16 -4.95 14.11
CA HIS A 118 -5.18 -5.76 14.81
C HIS A 118 -5.44 -5.83 16.32
N CYS A 119 -5.21 -6.99 16.92
CA CYS A 119 -5.35 -7.21 18.37
C CYS A 119 -4.01 -7.11 19.12
N ARG A 120 -2.89 -6.93 18.43
CA ARG A 120 -1.53 -6.86 19.00
C ARG A 120 -0.70 -5.79 18.31
N HIS A 121 0.29 -5.25 19.03
CA HIS A 121 1.31 -4.36 18.50
C HIS A 121 2.25 -5.16 17.58
N ARG A 122 2.06 -5.06 16.27
CA ARG A 122 2.84 -5.79 15.28
C ARG A 122 3.20 -4.97 14.03
N ILE A 123 2.91 -3.67 14.07
CA ILE A 123 3.10 -2.78 12.92
C ILE A 123 4.47 -2.12 13.01
N ALA A 124 5.42 -2.58 12.19
CA ALA A 124 6.71 -1.91 12.02
C ALA A 124 6.50 -0.65 11.16
N HIS A 125 7.01 0.49 11.60
CA HIS A 125 6.75 1.78 10.97
C HIS A 125 7.99 2.69 10.96
N HIS A 126 7.97 3.70 10.08
CA HIS A 126 8.85 4.85 10.11
C HIS A 126 7.97 6.10 10.20
N LYS A 127 7.75 6.61 11.41
CA LYS A 127 6.81 7.71 11.70
C LYS A 127 5.44 7.46 11.03
N ASP A 128 4.98 8.37 10.18
CA ASP A 128 3.78 8.25 9.34
C ASP A 128 4.11 8.29 7.84
N SER A 129 5.31 7.87 7.46
CA SER A 129 5.82 7.85 6.08
C SER A 129 6.52 6.53 5.73
N THR A 130 6.07 5.44 6.32
CA THR A 130 6.71 4.12 6.19
C THR A 130 6.84 3.67 4.74
N GLY A 131 5.82 3.90 3.92
CA GLY A 131 5.85 3.54 2.51
C GLY A 131 6.91 4.29 1.73
N PHE A 132 7.09 5.58 2.00
CA PHE A 132 8.13 6.39 1.37
C PHE A 132 9.53 5.90 1.74
N GLU A 133 9.76 5.60 3.01
CA GLU A 133 11.01 5.04 3.51
C GLU A 133 11.34 3.70 2.83
N ILE A 134 10.36 2.78 2.77
CA ILE A 134 10.54 1.48 2.12
C ILE A 134 10.86 1.66 0.63
N VAL A 135 10.06 2.45 -0.09
CA VAL A 135 10.22 2.62 -1.54
C VAL A 135 11.57 3.24 -1.88
N THR A 136 11.99 4.29 -1.16
CA THR A 136 13.27 4.96 -1.41
C THR A 136 14.45 4.03 -1.13
N SER A 137 14.42 3.28 -0.03
CA SER A 137 15.47 2.29 0.29
C SER A 137 15.56 1.17 -0.76
N LEU A 138 14.41 0.65 -1.23
CA LEU A 138 14.39 -0.36 -2.29
C LEU A 138 14.87 0.19 -3.64
N ILE A 139 14.53 1.45 -3.99
CA ILE A 139 15.04 2.12 -5.19
C ILE A 139 16.57 2.20 -5.13
N GLU A 140 17.12 2.62 -4.00
CA GLU A 140 18.58 2.66 -3.80
C GLU A 140 19.23 1.27 -3.93
N GLY A 141 18.55 0.23 -3.43
CA GLY A 141 18.96 -1.17 -3.59
C GLY A 141 19.00 -1.59 -5.07
N VAL A 142 17.89 -1.36 -5.78
CA VAL A 142 17.78 -1.74 -7.21
C VAL A 142 18.76 -0.97 -8.10
N LYS A 143 18.99 0.32 -7.86
CA LYS A 143 19.96 1.13 -8.61
C LYS A 143 21.40 0.63 -8.52
N LYS A 144 21.74 -0.14 -7.48
CA LYS A 144 23.07 -0.77 -7.34
C LYS A 144 23.23 -2.04 -8.17
N LEU A 145 22.14 -2.60 -8.70
CA LEU A 145 22.17 -3.83 -9.50
C LEU A 145 22.55 -3.52 -10.94
N SER A 146 23.69 -4.08 -11.42
CA SER A 146 24.20 -3.86 -12.77
C SER A 146 23.38 -4.56 -13.86
N ASN A 147 22.59 -5.56 -13.48
CA ASN A 147 21.74 -6.35 -14.37
C ASN A 147 20.32 -5.81 -14.53
N VAL A 148 19.98 -4.68 -13.87
CA VAL A 148 18.67 -4.05 -13.95
C VAL A 148 18.74 -2.76 -14.75
N THR A 149 17.88 -2.65 -15.76
CA THR A 149 17.63 -1.40 -16.50
C THR A 149 16.28 -0.83 -16.05
N ILE A 150 16.25 0.43 -15.63
CA ILE A 150 15.00 1.11 -15.24
C ILE A 150 14.67 2.17 -16.29
N LEU A 151 13.44 2.18 -16.78
CA LEU A 151 12.91 3.22 -17.65
C LEU A 151 11.77 3.93 -16.94
N GLU A 152 12.03 5.15 -16.49
CA GLU A 152 11.02 6.06 -15.93
C GLU A 152 10.23 6.74 -17.07
N ASN A 153 9.09 7.35 -16.73
CA ASN A 153 8.24 8.06 -17.69
C ASN A 153 7.94 7.23 -18.94
N THR A 154 7.72 5.92 -18.74
CA THR A 154 7.52 4.93 -19.78
C THR A 154 6.14 4.33 -19.70
N HIS A 155 5.33 4.61 -20.71
CA HIS A 155 3.96 4.08 -20.81
C HIS A 155 3.97 2.74 -21.57
N LEU A 156 3.43 1.70 -20.96
CA LEU A 156 3.11 0.46 -21.68
C LEU A 156 1.85 0.72 -22.52
N LEU A 157 1.98 0.63 -23.83
CA LEU A 157 0.88 0.85 -24.78
C LEU A 157 0.27 -0.46 -25.25
N GLY A 158 1.06 -1.52 -25.33
CA GLY A 158 0.62 -2.84 -25.78
C GLY A 158 1.43 -3.95 -25.14
N LEU A 159 0.73 -5.04 -24.85
CA LEU A 159 1.32 -6.31 -24.41
C LEU A 159 0.67 -7.43 -25.21
N THR A 160 1.48 -8.20 -25.92
CA THR A 160 1.00 -9.28 -26.80
C THR A 160 1.83 -10.54 -26.60
N LYS A 161 1.19 -11.69 -26.55
CA LYS A 161 1.88 -12.99 -26.51
C LYS A 161 2.13 -13.47 -27.94
N ARG A 162 3.37 -13.90 -28.23
CA ARG A 162 3.81 -14.47 -29.50
C ARG A 162 4.55 -15.77 -29.26
N GLY A 163 3.86 -16.89 -29.36
CA GLY A 163 4.44 -18.17 -28.95
C GLY A 163 4.72 -18.17 -27.45
N ASP A 164 5.99 -18.39 -27.09
CA ASP A 164 6.42 -18.37 -25.68
C ASP A 164 6.88 -16.99 -25.20
N ASP A 165 6.99 -16.02 -26.10
CA ASP A 165 7.46 -14.68 -25.78
C ASP A 165 6.32 -13.68 -25.59
N PHE A 166 6.55 -12.70 -24.72
CA PHE A 166 5.75 -11.50 -24.60
C PHE A 166 6.42 -10.34 -25.33
N LEU A 167 5.66 -9.66 -26.16
CA LEU A 167 6.07 -8.44 -26.87
C LEU A 167 5.46 -7.23 -26.17
N PHE A 168 6.31 -6.28 -25.80
CA PHE A 168 5.98 -5.00 -25.20
C PHE A 168 6.11 -3.89 -26.21
N ASP A 169 5.06 -3.11 -26.44
CA ASP A 169 5.07 -1.81 -27.12
C ASP A 169 5.01 -0.73 -26.05
N VAL A 170 6.04 0.08 -25.95
CA VAL A 170 6.16 1.13 -24.95
C VAL A 170 6.44 2.49 -25.58
N LEU A 171 5.95 3.54 -24.93
CA LEU A 171 6.26 4.92 -25.25
C LEU A 171 7.20 5.47 -24.17
N HIS A 172 8.44 5.69 -24.54
CA HIS A 172 9.47 6.29 -23.69
C HIS A 172 10.00 7.56 -24.33
N GLU A 173 9.94 8.69 -23.62
CA GLU A 173 10.37 10.01 -24.12
C GLU A 173 9.79 10.38 -25.50
N GLY A 174 8.53 10.06 -25.73
CA GLY A 174 7.84 10.33 -27.00
C GLY A 174 8.22 9.39 -28.17
N LYS A 175 9.04 8.35 -27.92
CA LYS A 175 9.46 7.37 -28.92
C LYS A 175 8.90 5.99 -28.60
N HIS A 176 8.38 5.32 -29.63
CA HIS A 176 8.02 3.91 -29.52
C HIS A 176 9.25 3.03 -29.45
N SER A 177 9.25 2.11 -28.52
CA SER A 177 10.27 1.08 -28.35
C SER A 177 9.62 -0.27 -28.12
N TYR A 178 10.29 -1.34 -28.56
CA TYR A 178 9.76 -2.70 -28.47
C TYR A 178 10.75 -3.59 -27.73
N TYR A 179 10.22 -4.33 -26.75
CA TYR A 179 10.99 -5.26 -25.93
C TYR A 179 10.33 -6.63 -25.94
N THR A 180 11.12 -7.67 -25.76
CA THR A 180 10.63 -9.05 -25.64
C THR A 180 11.19 -9.73 -24.41
N THR A 181 10.40 -10.65 -23.86
CA THR A 181 10.80 -11.51 -22.75
C THR A 181 9.95 -12.77 -22.72
N LYS A 182 10.46 -13.84 -22.11
CA LYS A 182 9.66 -15.03 -21.76
C LYS A 182 8.91 -14.88 -20.45
N ASN A 183 9.37 -14.01 -19.56
CA ASN A 183 8.82 -13.86 -18.21
C ASN A 183 8.45 -12.40 -17.94
N THR A 184 7.24 -12.16 -17.48
CA THR A 184 6.79 -10.82 -17.11
C THR A 184 6.17 -10.81 -15.71
N ILE A 185 6.44 -9.72 -14.98
CA ILE A 185 5.82 -9.45 -13.69
C ILE A 185 4.98 -8.17 -13.84
N LEU A 186 3.66 -8.29 -13.69
CA LEU A 186 2.76 -7.15 -13.66
C LEU A 186 2.58 -6.68 -12.20
N ALA A 187 3.32 -5.63 -11.83
CA ALA A 187 3.28 -4.98 -10.51
C ALA A 187 2.66 -3.58 -10.58
N THR A 188 1.60 -3.43 -11.39
CA THR A 188 1.04 -2.17 -11.87
C THR A 188 0.10 -1.47 -10.88
N GLY A 189 -0.09 -2.02 -9.68
CA GLY A 189 -1.01 -1.48 -8.69
C GLY A 189 -2.48 -1.68 -9.05
N GLY A 190 -3.33 -0.88 -8.44
CA GLY A 190 -4.77 -1.01 -8.53
C GLY A 190 -5.46 -0.01 -9.46
N ILE A 191 -6.78 0.20 -9.21
CA ILE A 191 -7.70 0.94 -10.07
C ILE A 191 -8.38 2.13 -9.34
N GLY A 192 -7.82 2.62 -8.23
CA GLY A 192 -8.48 3.62 -7.39
C GLY A 192 -8.85 4.92 -8.10
N ARG A 193 -8.23 5.23 -9.25
CA ARG A 193 -8.55 6.42 -10.07
C ARG A 193 -9.86 6.31 -10.87
N VAL A 194 -10.57 5.21 -10.80
CA VAL A 194 -11.94 5.08 -11.36
C VAL A 194 -12.96 5.93 -10.58
N TYR A 195 -12.66 6.24 -9.30
CA TYR A 195 -13.52 7.08 -8.45
C TYR A 195 -13.22 8.56 -8.61
N ASP A 196 -14.24 9.40 -8.41
CA ASP A 196 -14.11 10.86 -8.52
C ASP A 196 -13.20 11.43 -7.44
N TYR A 197 -13.33 10.91 -6.20
CA TYR A 197 -12.46 11.25 -5.08
C TYR A 197 -11.68 10.01 -4.64
N THR A 198 -10.38 10.15 -4.46
CA THR A 198 -9.52 9.02 -4.15
C THR A 198 -8.25 9.46 -3.41
N THR A 199 -7.76 8.61 -2.52
CA THR A 199 -6.44 8.78 -1.90
C THR A 199 -5.32 8.12 -2.69
N ASN A 200 -5.64 7.56 -3.87
CA ASN A 200 -4.67 6.90 -4.73
C ASN A 200 -3.94 7.91 -5.62
N SER A 201 -2.67 7.62 -5.86
CA SER A 201 -1.83 8.32 -6.83
C SER A 201 -2.48 8.39 -8.22
N ALA A 202 -2.18 9.45 -8.95
CA ALA A 202 -2.67 9.69 -10.32
C ALA A 202 -2.41 8.55 -11.32
N ILE A 203 -1.46 7.66 -11.02
CA ILE A 203 -1.10 6.53 -11.89
C ILE A 203 -1.93 5.26 -11.67
N ALA A 204 -2.79 5.20 -10.64
CA ALA A 204 -3.57 4.00 -10.29
C ALA A 204 -4.80 3.82 -11.19
N THR A 205 -4.58 3.66 -12.48
CA THR A 205 -5.60 3.66 -13.55
C THR A 205 -6.04 2.28 -14.02
N GLY A 206 -5.47 1.19 -13.45
CA GLY A 206 -5.88 -0.18 -13.75
C GLY A 206 -5.32 -0.75 -15.06
N ASP A 207 -4.32 -0.13 -15.66
CA ASP A 207 -3.78 -0.53 -16.97
C ASP A 207 -3.34 -2.00 -16.98
N GLY A 208 -2.67 -2.47 -15.92
CA GLY A 208 -2.23 -3.86 -15.82
C GLY A 208 -3.37 -4.86 -15.78
N ILE A 209 -4.53 -4.50 -15.21
CA ILE A 209 -5.72 -5.33 -15.22
C ILE A 209 -6.21 -5.50 -16.67
N GLN A 210 -6.25 -4.41 -17.45
CA GLN A 210 -6.65 -4.45 -18.84
C GLN A 210 -5.67 -5.30 -19.69
N PHE A 211 -4.36 -5.14 -19.49
CA PHE A 211 -3.37 -5.97 -20.20
C PHE A 211 -3.51 -7.44 -19.84
N ALA A 212 -3.67 -7.78 -18.57
CA ALA A 212 -3.85 -9.15 -18.12
C ALA A 212 -5.12 -9.77 -18.71
N TYR A 213 -6.23 -9.02 -18.71
CA TYR A 213 -7.49 -9.46 -19.32
C TYR A 213 -7.33 -9.75 -20.83
N ASN A 214 -6.70 -8.85 -21.57
CA ASN A 214 -6.45 -9.00 -23.01
C ASN A 214 -5.55 -10.22 -23.32
N MET A 215 -4.72 -10.63 -22.36
CA MET A 215 -3.86 -11.82 -22.44
C MET A 215 -4.57 -13.11 -22.04
N GLY A 216 -5.84 -13.04 -21.65
CA GLY A 216 -6.65 -14.20 -21.26
C GLY A 216 -6.49 -14.59 -19.80
N ALA A 217 -5.96 -13.72 -18.95
CA ALA A 217 -5.93 -13.96 -17.51
C ALA A 217 -7.34 -13.90 -16.91
N ASP A 218 -7.58 -14.74 -15.92
CA ASP A 218 -8.81 -14.72 -15.14
C ASP A 218 -8.83 -13.49 -14.22
N ILE A 219 -9.87 -12.66 -14.34
CA ILE A 219 -10.03 -11.43 -13.55
C ILE A 219 -11.12 -11.64 -12.51
N GLN A 220 -10.79 -11.44 -11.25
CA GLN A 220 -11.69 -11.66 -10.12
C GLN A 220 -11.74 -10.46 -9.20
N HIS A 221 -12.85 -10.33 -8.47
CA HIS A 221 -13.01 -9.42 -7.34
C HIS A 221 -12.75 -7.93 -7.63
N LEU A 222 -13.05 -7.43 -8.84
CA LEU A 222 -12.90 -6.01 -9.19
C LEU A 222 -13.70 -5.05 -8.29
N SER A 223 -14.76 -5.56 -7.64
CA SER A 223 -15.54 -4.81 -6.66
C SER A 223 -14.89 -4.69 -5.27
N TYR A 224 -13.77 -5.38 -5.03
CA TYR A 224 -13.07 -5.33 -3.74
C TYR A 224 -12.18 -4.09 -3.67
N VAL A 225 -12.81 -2.95 -3.54
CA VAL A 225 -12.15 -1.66 -3.34
C VAL A 225 -12.37 -1.22 -1.89
N GLN A 226 -11.29 -0.89 -1.17
CA GLN A 226 -11.38 -0.39 0.19
C GLN A 226 -11.60 1.13 0.18
N PHE A 227 -12.64 1.58 0.87
CA PHE A 227 -12.86 3.00 1.16
C PHE A 227 -12.21 3.34 2.50
N HIS A 228 -11.30 4.31 2.48
CA HIS A 228 -10.62 4.74 3.70
C HIS A 228 -11.51 5.74 4.46
N PRO A 229 -11.79 5.52 5.77
CA PRO A 229 -12.74 6.34 6.53
C PRO A 229 -12.22 7.76 6.86
N THR A 230 -10.91 8.00 6.75
CA THR A 230 -10.28 9.25 7.16
C THR A 230 -9.50 9.89 5.99
N ALA A 231 -10.13 10.05 4.84
CA ALA A 231 -9.66 10.95 3.80
C ALA A 231 -10.05 12.39 4.16
N PHE A 232 -9.14 13.35 4.01
CA PHE A 232 -9.44 14.76 4.23
C PHE A 232 -10.43 15.27 3.16
N ALA A 233 -11.51 15.88 3.60
CA ALA A 233 -12.56 16.36 2.72
C ALA A 233 -12.17 17.69 2.05
N ASP A 234 -11.27 17.61 1.07
CA ASP A 234 -10.96 18.69 0.15
C ASP A 234 -11.73 18.45 -1.15
N HIS A 235 -12.81 19.21 -1.34
CA HIS A 235 -13.67 19.07 -2.52
C HIS A 235 -13.10 19.75 -3.77
N GLU A 236 -11.99 20.46 -3.66
CA GLU A 236 -11.33 21.14 -4.78
C GLU A 236 -10.41 20.18 -5.56
N ASN A 237 -9.90 19.17 -4.89
CA ASN A 237 -8.96 18.20 -5.45
C ASN A 237 -9.57 16.79 -5.55
N ARG A 238 -9.38 16.16 -6.71
CA ARG A 238 -9.77 14.76 -6.90
C ARG A 238 -8.91 13.81 -6.05
N GLU A 239 -7.64 14.14 -5.85
CA GLU A 239 -6.71 13.40 -5.01
C GLU A 239 -6.80 13.92 -3.57
N CYS A 240 -7.49 13.15 -2.72
CA CYS A 240 -7.71 13.50 -1.33
C CYS A 240 -6.47 13.17 -0.49
N PHE A 241 -6.12 14.05 0.43
CA PHE A 241 -5.08 13.74 1.40
C PHE A 241 -5.55 12.64 2.34
N LEU A 242 -4.71 11.63 2.54
CA LEU A 242 -4.97 10.53 3.48
C LEU A 242 -4.53 10.93 4.88
N VAL A 243 -5.47 10.98 5.83
CA VAL A 243 -5.14 11.05 7.26
C VAL A 243 -4.85 9.63 7.73
N SER A 244 -3.61 9.39 8.18
CA SER A 244 -3.12 8.06 8.56
C SER A 244 -4.03 7.36 9.56
N GLU A 245 -4.21 6.06 9.39
CA GLU A 245 -4.87 5.21 10.38
C GLU A 245 -4.15 5.19 11.73
N ALA A 246 -2.84 5.40 11.73
CA ALA A 246 -2.05 5.52 12.95
C ALA A 246 -2.59 6.61 13.90
N VAL A 247 -3.25 7.66 13.39
CA VAL A 247 -3.90 8.68 14.21
C VAL A 247 -5.03 8.07 15.07
N ARG A 248 -5.82 7.15 14.51
CA ARG A 248 -6.82 6.38 15.27
C ARG A 248 -6.15 5.36 16.19
N GLY A 249 -5.06 4.75 15.74
CA GLY A 249 -4.22 3.85 16.55
C GLY A 249 -3.68 4.52 17.81
N GLU A 250 -3.29 5.79 17.70
CA GLU A 250 -2.86 6.62 18.85
C GLU A 250 -4.03 7.12 19.70
N GLY A 251 -5.28 6.75 19.37
CA GLY A 251 -6.44 7.00 20.18
C GLY A 251 -7.34 8.15 19.76
N ALA A 252 -7.17 8.71 18.56
CA ALA A 252 -8.05 9.77 18.05
C ALA A 252 -9.52 9.32 18.04
N TYR A 253 -10.42 10.26 18.34
CA TYR A 253 -11.88 10.05 18.33
C TYR A 253 -12.48 10.50 17.01
N LEU A 254 -13.43 9.72 16.50
CA LEU A 254 -14.31 10.13 15.41
C LEU A 254 -15.54 10.84 16.01
N LEU A 255 -15.73 12.10 15.60
CA LEU A 255 -16.83 12.94 16.05
C LEU A 255 -17.75 13.27 14.88
N ASN A 256 -19.06 13.32 15.13
CA ASN A 256 -20.08 13.76 14.18
C ASN A 256 -20.10 15.30 14.04
N CYS A 257 -21.04 15.83 13.27
CA CYS A 257 -21.20 17.28 13.07
C CYS A 257 -21.48 18.06 14.36
N ASN A 258 -22.04 17.41 15.38
CA ASN A 258 -22.33 18.00 16.70
C ASN A 258 -21.13 17.92 17.66
N LYS A 259 -19.96 17.43 17.19
CA LYS A 259 -18.79 17.15 18.03
C LYS A 259 -19.00 16.02 19.05
N GLU A 260 -19.92 15.11 18.78
CA GLU A 260 -20.19 13.96 19.62
C GLU A 260 -19.46 12.72 19.08
N ARG A 261 -18.81 11.98 19.97
CA ARG A 261 -18.21 10.69 19.65
C ARG A 261 -19.31 9.66 19.42
N PHE A 262 -19.30 8.97 18.26
CA PHE A 262 -20.40 8.11 17.85
C PHE A 262 -20.03 6.63 17.68
N MET A 263 -18.74 6.27 17.46
CA MET A 263 -18.35 4.90 17.17
C MET A 263 -18.79 3.87 18.21
N HIS A 264 -18.88 4.25 19.48
CA HIS A 264 -19.37 3.39 20.56
C HIS A 264 -20.83 2.93 20.41
N LYS A 265 -21.66 3.65 19.62
CA LYS A 265 -23.06 3.28 19.33
C LYS A 265 -23.13 2.05 18.42
N TYR A 266 -22.19 1.95 17.47
CA TYR A 266 -22.22 0.97 16.39
C TYR A 266 -21.23 -0.19 16.62
N GLU A 267 -20.06 0.13 17.18
CA GLU A 267 -18.97 -0.81 17.44
C GLU A 267 -18.43 -0.62 18.87
N PRO A 268 -19.14 -1.16 19.89
CA PRO A 268 -18.81 -0.89 21.28
C PRO A 268 -17.47 -1.47 21.74
N GLU A 269 -17.00 -2.56 21.11
CA GLU A 269 -15.76 -3.24 21.50
C GLU A 269 -14.53 -2.54 20.96
N ARG A 270 -14.42 -2.40 19.63
CA ARG A 270 -13.24 -1.87 18.96
C ARG A 270 -13.29 -0.37 18.70
N LYS A 271 -14.48 0.21 18.66
CA LYS A 271 -14.72 1.64 18.45
C LYS A 271 -13.98 2.13 17.18
N GLU A 272 -13.15 3.15 17.30
CA GLU A 272 -12.34 3.72 16.20
C GLU A 272 -11.28 2.75 15.67
N LEU A 273 -10.94 1.67 16.39
CA LEU A 273 -10.01 0.62 15.96
C LEU A 273 -10.71 -0.54 15.23
N ALA A 274 -12.00 -0.42 14.93
CA ALA A 274 -12.68 -1.36 14.05
C ALA A 274 -12.05 -1.37 12.64
N PRO A 275 -12.23 -2.46 11.87
CA PRO A 275 -11.78 -2.52 10.47
C PRO A 275 -12.33 -1.34 9.65
N ARG A 276 -11.57 -0.89 8.65
CA ARG A 276 -11.88 0.32 7.86
C ARG A 276 -13.27 0.29 7.23
N ASP A 277 -13.71 -0.86 6.72
CA ASP A 277 -15.04 -1.01 6.13
C ASP A 277 -16.16 -0.89 7.17
N VAL A 278 -15.93 -1.33 8.40
CA VAL A 278 -16.87 -1.17 9.54
C VAL A 278 -16.98 0.31 9.87
N VAL A 279 -15.85 0.98 10.10
CA VAL A 279 -15.81 2.43 10.39
C VAL A 279 -16.52 3.23 9.30
N SER A 280 -16.21 2.96 8.02
CA SER A 280 -16.85 3.66 6.88
C SER A 280 -18.35 3.44 6.84
N LYS A 281 -18.83 2.21 7.08
CA LYS A 281 -20.27 1.91 7.16
C LYS A 281 -20.96 2.61 8.33
N ASP A 282 -20.29 2.69 9.46
CA ASP A 282 -20.85 3.33 10.65
C ASP A 282 -20.89 4.86 10.52
N MET A 283 -19.89 5.46 9.87
CA MET A 283 -19.96 6.87 9.45
C MET A 283 -21.16 7.12 8.52
N MET A 284 -21.43 6.24 7.56
CA MET A 284 -22.62 6.36 6.70
C MET A 284 -23.94 6.24 7.46
N LYS A 285 -23.99 5.43 8.53
CA LYS A 285 -25.17 5.36 9.41
C LYS A 285 -25.34 6.66 10.17
N GLU A 286 -24.27 7.16 10.80
CA GLU A 286 -24.29 8.41 11.57
C GLU A 286 -24.64 9.62 10.68
N GLN A 287 -24.16 9.65 9.43
CA GLN A 287 -24.53 10.63 8.42
C GLN A 287 -26.06 10.66 8.18
N LYS A 288 -26.70 9.48 8.10
CA LYS A 288 -28.15 9.38 7.91
C LYS A 288 -28.91 9.86 9.15
N GLU A 289 -28.41 9.57 10.35
CA GLU A 289 -29.03 10.01 11.60
C GLU A 289 -28.93 11.51 11.82
N THR A 290 -27.76 12.09 11.53
CA THR A 290 -27.50 13.52 11.76
C THR A 290 -27.92 14.41 10.56
N GLY A 291 -28.14 13.83 9.38
CA GLY A 291 -28.40 14.56 8.16
C GLY A 291 -27.18 15.36 7.62
N SER A 292 -25.97 15.07 8.11
CA SER A 292 -24.74 15.81 7.79
C SER A 292 -23.61 14.86 7.44
N ASP A 293 -22.84 15.20 6.40
CA ASP A 293 -21.64 14.50 5.95
C ASP A 293 -20.36 14.99 6.62
N LYS A 294 -20.46 15.91 7.59
CA LYS A 294 -19.32 16.48 8.30
C LYS A 294 -18.91 15.60 9.47
N PHE A 295 -17.68 15.13 9.44
CA PHE A 295 -17.03 14.39 10.52
C PHE A 295 -15.70 15.05 10.90
N TYR A 296 -15.27 14.76 12.12
CA TYR A 296 -13.98 15.25 12.62
C TYR A 296 -13.19 14.09 13.21
N LEU A 297 -11.88 14.13 13.05
CA LEU A 297 -10.94 13.25 13.73
C LEU A 297 -10.21 14.09 14.77
N ASP A 298 -10.42 13.81 16.05
CA ASP A 298 -9.90 14.60 17.16
C ASP A 298 -8.87 13.83 17.97
N ILE A 299 -7.65 14.38 18.05
CA ILE A 299 -6.54 13.91 18.87
C ILE A 299 -5.97 15.05 19.73
N SER A 300 -6.66 16.18 19.83
CA SER A 300 -6.18 17.40 20.48
C SER A 300 -5.92 17.28 21.99
N TYR A 301 -6.36 16.20 22.61
CA TYR A 301 -6.13 15.91 24.02
C TYR A 301 -4.73 15.31 24.30
N LYS A 302 -3.99 14.91 23.25
CA LYS A 302 -2.61 14.43 23.36
C LYS A 302 -1.63 15.59 23.40
N ASP A 303 -0.43 15.33 23.91
CA ASP A 303 0.66 16.30 23.92
C ASP A 303 0.98 16.79 22.50
N PRO A 304 0.98 18.11 22.24
CA PRO A 304 1.28 18.69 20.94
C PRO A 304 2.65 18.31 20.38
N GLU A 305 3.67 18.20 21.22
CA GLU A 305 5.03 17.82 20.78
C GLU A 305 5.07 16.34 20.36
N PHE A 306 4.34 15.46 21.07
CA PHE A 306 4.16 14.08 20.64
C PHE A 306 3.50 14.01 19.25
N ILE A 307 2.40 14.77 19.03
CA ILE A 307 1.67 14.78 17.75
C ILE A 307 2.58 15.25 16.61
N LYS A 308 3.30 16.35 16.80
CA LYS A 308 4.22 16.89 15.79
C LYS A 308 5.34 15.91 15.42
N ASN A 309 5.90 15.22 16.40
CA ASN A 309 6.98 14.28 16.16
C ASN A 309 6.53 12.98 15.52
N ARG A 310 5.29 12.55 15.81
CA ARG A 310 4.71 11.28 15.33
C ARG A 310 4.09 11.39 13.95
N PHE A 311 3.44 12.53 13.65
CA PHE A 311 2.63 12.74 12.46
C PHE A 311 3.15 13.89 11.61
N LEU A 312 4.30 13.68 10.96
CA LEU A 312 4.93 14.72 10.13
C LEU A 312 4.07 15.10 8.91
N SER A 313 3.30 14.15 8.37
CA SER A 313 2.41 14.40 7.23
C SER A 313 1.28 15.39 7.55
N LEU A 314 0.89 15.51 8.83
CA LEU A 314 -0.19 16.42 9.26
C LEU A 314 0.26 17.86 9.53
N ILE A 315 1.57 18.14 9.54
CA ILE A 315 2.09 19.48 9.88
C ILE A 315 1.70 20.53 8.81
N HIS A 316 1.38 20.07 7.60
CA HIS A 316 1.13 20.93 6.45
C HIS A 316 -0.34 20.99 6.01
N ILE A 317 -1.26 20.51 6.84
CA ILE A 317 -2.72 20.57 6.58
C ILE A 317 -3.33 21.75 7.30
#